data_500a09d7878ea3ac2751bd2f893e90da
#
_entry.id   500a09d7878ea3ac2751bd2f893e90da
#
_cell.length_a   1.000
_cell.length_b   1.000
_cell.length_c   1.000
_cell.angle_alpha   90.00
_cell.angle_beta   90.00
_cell.angle_gamma   90.00
#
_symmetry.space_group_name_H-M   'P 1'
#
loop_
_entity.id
_entity.type
_entity.pdbx_description
1 polymer ?
#
loop_
_entity_poly.entity_id
_entity_poly.type
_entity_poly.pdbx_seq_one_letter_code
_entity_poly.pdbx_strand_id
1 'polypeptide(L)'
;MNLYDLPINKKSPKIVNAIVEIPKGTSVKYEYEPDLGVFKYDRSLTSAMSYPCSYGYIPSTLGDDGDALDFLVYNSTPIDRGTLVECKVIAVLDMEDDGDKDYKILGVPTSHIRRHSSLRNIDPMFLKIASNFFSHYKELNNKEVCVHDWHEKDFAFDIINQSIANYKSVKNSE
;
A
#
# COMPACT_ATOMS: atom_id res chain seq x y z
N MET A 1 -4.30 14.26 -15.97
CA MET A 1 -4.97 13.03 -15.48
C MET A 1 -4.52 12.82 -14.07
N ASN A 2 -5.44 12.82 -13.11
CA ASN A 2 -5.10 12.55 -11.71
C ASN A 2 -5.04 11.03 -11.49
N LEU A 3 -3.90 10.51 -11.03
CA LEU A 3 -3.72 9.07 -10.82
C LEU A 3 -4.56 8.54 -9.65
N TYR A 4 -4.94 9.37 -8.68
CA TYR A 4 -5.87 8.98 -7.62
C TYR A 4 -7.28 8.66 -8.15
N ASP A 5 -7.68 9.25 -9.30
CA ASP A 5 -9.00 9.07 -9.91
C ASP A 5 -9.04 7.95 -10.96
N LEU A 6 -7.98 7.15 -11.09
CA LEU A 6 -7.99 6.01 -12.00
C LEU A 6 -9.10 5.01 -11.64
N PRO A 7 -9.73 4.37 -12.64
CA PRO A 7 -10.89 3.52 -12.41
C PRO A 7 -10.52 2.30 -11.54
N ILE A 8 -11.47 1.94 -10.68
CA ILE A 8 -11.39 0.73 -9.88
C ILE A 8 -11.36 -0.50 -10.79
N ASN A 9 -10.52 -1.48 -10.48
CA ASN A 9 -10.49 -2.74 -11.21
C ASN A 9 -11.86 -3.44 -11.15
N LYS A 10 -12.34 -3.96 -12.27
CA LYS A 10 -13.65 -4.64 -12.37
C LYS A 10 -13.76 -5.88 -11.47
N LYS A 11 -12.63 -6.45 -11.05
CA LYS A 11 -12.55 -7.62 -10.17
C LYS A 11 -12.25 -7.25 -8.71
N SER A 12 -12.28 -5.94 -8.37
CA SER A 12 -12.12 -5.49 -6.99
C SER A 12 -13.21 -6.11 -6.09
N PRO A 13 -12.90 -6.43 -4.84
CA PRO A 13 -11.64 -6.24 -4.12
C PRO A 13 -10.61 -7.36 -4.32
N LYS A 14 -10.92 -8.41 -5.08
CA LYS A 14 -10.03 -9.58 -5.26
C LYS A 14 -8.78 -9.25 -6.07
N ILE A 15 -8.93 -8.39 -7.08
CA ILE A 15 -7.86 -7.84 -7.91
C ILE A 15 -8.03 -6.33 -7.92
N VAL A 16 -6.94 -5.62 -7.67
CA VAL A 16 -6.89 -4.17 -7.65
C VAL A 16 -5.83 -3.65 -8.60
N ASN A 17 -6.00 -2.42 -9.02
CA ASN A 17 -4.93 -1.64 -9.65
C ASN A 17 -4.15 -0.95 -8.53
N ALA A 18 -2.83 -1.05 -8.54
CA ALA A 18 -1.96 -0.32 -7.61
C ALA A 18 -1.01 0.58 -8.41
N ILE A 19 -0.80 1.79 -7.95
CA ILE A 19 0.22 2.71 -8.49
C ILE A 19 1.42 2.65 -7.58
N VAL A 20 2.60 2.37 -8.14
CA VAL A 20 3.86 2.34 -7.39
C VAL A 20 4.39 3.77 -7.24
N GLU A 21 4.63 4.19 -6.00
CA GLU A 21 5.30 5.44 -5.67
C GLU A 21 6.77 5.23 -5.30
N ILE A 22 7.04 4.14 -4.59
CA ILE A 22 8.33 3.86 -3.98
C ILE A 22 8.80 2.48 -4.44
N PRO A 23 9.86 2.40 -5.27
CA PRO A 23 10.44 1.12 -5.65
C PRO A 23 11.05 0.37 -4.47
N LYS A 24 10.96 -0.96 -4.48
CA LYS A 24 11.64 -1.83 -3.51
C LYS A 24 13.13 -1.49 -3.43
N GLY A 25 13.67 -1.48 -2.20
CA GLY A 25 15.10 -1.28 -1.94
C GLY A 25 15.55 0.18 -1.88
N THR A 26 14.64 1.15 -2.12
CA THR A 26 14.96 2.56 -1.90
C THR A 26 14.78 2.97 -0.44
N SER A 27 15.58 3.93 0.01
CA SER A 27 15.44 4.63 1.30
C SER A 27 14.82 6.02 1.16
N VAL A 28 14.22 6.33 0.01
CA VAL A 28 13.60 7.62 -0.26
C VAL A 28 12.09 7.46 -0.37
N LYS A 29 11.35 8.29 0.36
CA LYS A 29 9.90 8.40 0.23
C LYS A 29 9.55 9.38 -0.88
N TYR A 30 8.63 8.98 -1.72
CA TYR A 30 8.01 9.79 -2.76
C TYR A 30 6.50 9.72 -2.61
N GLU A 31 5.82 10.79 -2.98
CA GLU A 31 4.38 10.91 -2.98
C GLU A 31 3.90 11.44 -4.33
N TYR A 32 2.75 10.97 -4.77
CA TYR A 32 2.10 11.55 -5.94
C TYR A 32 1.46 12.89 -5.58
N GLU A 33 1.82 13.94 -6.32
CA GLU A 33 1.26 15.29 -6.17
C GLU A 33 0.19 15.49 -7.25
N PRO A 34 -1.11 15.37 -6.91
CA PRO A 34 -2.20 15.35 -7.89
C PRO A 34 -2.36 16.68 -8.64
N ASP A 35 -2.11 17.82 -7.99
CA ASP A 35 -2.25 19.14 -8.60
C ASP A 35 -1.20 19.39 -9.71
N LEU A 36 -0.05 18.77 -9.56
CA LEU A 36 1.04 18.87 -10.52
C LEU A 36 1.14 17.67 -11.47
N GLY A 37 0.48 16.56 -11.13
CA GLY A 37 0.54 15.33 -11.91
C GLY A 37 1.92 14.64 -11.92
N VAL A 38 2.71 14.82 -10.86
CA VAL A 38 4.08 14.31 -10.75
C VAL A 38 4.30 13.56 -9.43
N PHE A 39 5.35 12.73 -9.39
CA PHE A 39 5.84 12.16 -8.13
C PHE A 39 6.88 13.10 -7.54
N LYS A 40 6.64 13.53 -6.33
CA LYS A 40 7.47 14.48 -5.59
C LYS A 40 8.36 13.75 -4.59
N TYR A 41 9.61 14.19 -4.45
CA TYR A 41 10.45 13.79 -3.33
C TYR A 41 9.84 14.34 -2.04
N ASP A 42 9.51 13.46 -1.09
CA ASP A 42 9.10 13.86 0.26
C ASP A 42 10.32 13.95 1.18
N ARG A 43 10.93 12.80 1.48
CA ARG A 43 12.12 12.75 2.36
C ARG A 43 12.92 11.46 2.15
N SER A 44 14.17 11.47 2.60
CA SER A 44 14.92 10.25 2.85
C SER A 44 14.55 9.68 4.23
N LEU A 45 14.54 8.35 4.34
CA LEU A 45 14.38 7.71 5.65
C LEU A 45 15.54 8.12 6.56
N THR A 46 15.23 8.39 7.82
CA THR A 46 16.21 8.76 8.85
C THR A 46 16.98 7.56 9.39
N SER A 47 16.51 6.34 9.12
CA SER A 47 17.15 5.08 9.50
C SER A 47 17.94 4.48 8.33
N ALA A 48 18.82 3.50 8.60
CA ALA A 48 19.53 2.73 7.57
C ALA A 48 18.65 1.69 6.85
N MET A 49 17.32 1.81 6.96
CA MET A 49 16.35 0.89 6.36
C MET A 49 16.04 1.27 4.90
N SER A 50 15.54 0.28 4.17
CA SER A 50 14.96 0.48 2.83
C SER A 50 13.61 -0.23 2.73
N TYR A 51 12.75 0.24 1.84
CA TYR A 51 11.43 -0.37 1.61
C TYR A 51 11.58 -1.83 1.19
N PRO A 52 10.94 -2.78 1.91
CA PRO A 52 11.13 -4.22 1.69
C PRO A 52 10.44 -4.74 0.42
N CYS A 53 9.50 -3.98 -0.12
CA CYS A 53 8.78 -4.24 -1.36
C CYS A 53 8.46 -2.92 -2.06
N SER A 54 7.99 -2.98 -3.29
CA SER A 54 7.46 -1.78 -3.95
C SER A 54 6.17 -1.35 -3.24
N TYR A 55 6.07 -0.07 -2.97
CA TYR A 55 5.03 0.55 -2.17
C TYR A 55 4.29 1.60 -2.98
N GLY A 56 3.01 1.75 -2.75
CA GLY A 56 2.17 2.75 -3.39
C GLY A 56 0.76 2.70 -2.85
N TYR A 57 -0.23 2.94 -3.69
CA TYR A 57 -1.63 3.05 -3.26
C TYR A 57 -2.59 2.43 -4.27
N ILE A 58 -3.83 2.22 -3.82
CA ILE A 58 -4.95 1.81 -4.66
C ILE A 58 -5.74 3.06 -5.08
N PRO A 59 -5.82 3.40 -6.38
CA PRO A 59 -6.64 4.52 -6.86
C PRO A 59 -8.12 4.36 -6.51
N SER A 60 -8.83 5.49 -6.41
CA SER A 60 -10.26 5.57 -6.09
C SER A 60 -10.63 4.89 -4.77
N THR A 61 -9.74 5.01 -3.79
CA THR A 61 -9.95 4.63 -2.38
C THR A 61 -9.67 5.82 -1.48
N LEU A 62 -10.24 5.82 -0.27
CA LEU A 62 -10.00 6.80 0.78
C LEU A 62 -9.98 6.09 2.12
N GLY A 63 -8.82 6.12 2.79
CA GLY A 63 -8.63 5.63 4.15
C GLY A 63 -9.18 6.59 5.20
N ASP A 64 -9.11 6.18 6.46
CA ASP A 64 -9.59 6.97 7.60
C ASP A 64 -8.68 8.19 7.88
N ASP A 65 -7.41 8.11 7.46
CA ASP A 65 -6.41 9.19 7.50
C ASP A 65 -6.60 10.26 6.42
N GLY A 66 -7.51 10.05 5.47
CA GLY A 66 -7.79 10.95 4.36
C GLY A 66 -6.96 10.71 3.10
N ASP A 67 -6.07 9.73 3.12
CA ASP A 67 -5.23 9.35 1.97
C ASP A 67 -5.79 8.12 1.23
N ALA A 68 -5.29 7.87 0.02
CA ALA A 68 -5.61 6.66 -0.70
C ALA A 68 -5.01 5.44 0.03
N LEU A 69 -5.74 4.31 0.00
CA LEU A 69 -5.35 3.10 0.72
C LEU A 69 -4.01 2.54 0.25
N ASP A 70 -3.08 2.40 1.18
CA ASP A 70 -1.72 1.93 0.95
C ASP A 70 -1.64 0.50 0.45
N PHE A 71 -0.70 0.26 -0.46
CA PHE A 71 -0.52 -1.04 -1.11
C PHE A 71 0.94 -1.48 -1.19
N LEU A 72 1.19 -2.71 -0.76
CA LEU A 72 2.48 -3.38 -0.83
C LEU A 72 2.47 -4.39 -1.97
N VAL A 73 3.35 -4.21 -2.95
CA VAL A 73 3.49 -5.16 -4.07
C VAL A 73 4.56 -6.18 -3.72
N TYR A 74 4.11 -7.41 -3.37
CA TYR A 74 5.03 -8.52 -3.12
C TYR A 74 5.63 -9.03 -4.44
N ASN A 75 6.85 -8.61 -4.71
CA ASN A 75 7.61 -8.98 -5.90
C ASN A 75 9.10 -9.10 -5.59
N SER A 76 9.82 -9.94 -6.35
CA SER A 76 11.27 -10.15 -6.15
C SER A 76 12.11 -8.97 -6.62
N THR A 77 11.70 -8.31 -7.70
CA THR A 77 12.41 -7.19 -8.34
C THR A 77 11.72 -5.85 -8.03
N PRO A 78 12.46 -4.74 -7.98
CA PRO A 78 11.87 -3.40 -7.94
C PRO A 78 10.94 -3.17 -9.14
N ILE A 79 9.87 -2.39 -8.90
CA ILE A 79 8.98 -1.90 -9.95
C ILE A 79 9.11 -0.39 -9.96
N ASP A 80 9.28 0.18 -11.16
CA ASP A 80 9.53 1.61 -11.33
C ASP A 80 8.33 2.45 -10.87
N ARG A 81 8.64 3.65 -10.36
CA ARG A 81 7.65 4.64 -9.94
C ARG A 81 6.74 5.05 -11.10
N GLY A 82 5.46 5.24 -10.79
CA GLY A 82 4.44 5.59 -11.77
C GLY A 82 3.87 4.39 -12.52
N THR A 83 4.36 3.18 -12.24
CA THR A 83 3.84 1.96 -12.87
C THR A 83 2.50 1.57 -12.25
N LEU A 84 1.48 1.36 -13.09
CA LEU A 84 0.27 0.67 -12.68
C LEU A 84 0.49 -0.83 -12.70
N VAL A 85 0.23 -1.48 -11.58
CA VAL A 85 0.34 -2.94 -11.43
C VAL A 85 -1.02 -3.53 -11.07
N GLU A 86 -1.51 -4.44 -11.89
CA GLU A 86 -2.68 -5.23 -11.54
C GLU A 86 -2.29 -6.34 -10.57
N CYS A 87 -2.82 -6.30 -9.34
CA CYS A 87 -2.43 -7.18 -8.25
C CYS A 87 -3.60 -7.96 -7.68
N LYS A 88 -3.36 -9.23 -7.37
CA LYS A 88 -4.25 -10.04 -6.53
C LYS A 88 -4.00 -9.72 -5.07
N VAL A 89 -5.05 -9.37 -4.34
CA VAL A 89 -5.00 -9.12 -2.90
C VAL A 89 -4.80 -10.42 -2.15
N ILE A 90 -3.86 -10.44 -1.19
CA ILE A 90 -3.45 -11.62 -0.43
C ILE A 90 -3.71 -11.44 1.06
N ALA A 91 -3.41 -10.26 1.61
CA ALA A 91 -3.44 -10.00 3.05
C ALA A 91 -3.49 -8.50 3.33
N VAL A 92 -3.55 -8.15 4.60
CA VAL A 92 -3.37 -6.78 5.10
C VAL A 92 -2.58 -6.80 6.40
N LEU A 93 -1.68 -5.83 6.55
CA LEU A 93 -1.04 -5.51 7.82
C LEU A 93 -1.92 -4.49 8.55
N ASP A 94 -2.37 -4.83 9.76
CA ASP A 94 -3.03 -3.92 10.67
C ASP A 94 -1.99 -3.12 11.44
N MET A 95 -2.04 -1.80 11.33
CA MET A 95 -1.17 -0.91 12.06
C MET A 95 -1.84 0.44 12.32
N GLU A 96 -1.24 1.21 13.20
CA GLU A 96 -1.65 2.57 13.56
C GLU A 96 -0.45 3.50 13.44
N ASP A 97 -0.67 4.71 12.92
CA ASP A 97 0.32 5.78 12.81
C ASP A 97 -0.25 7.02 13.52
N ASP A 98 0.43 7.47 14.58
CA ASP A 98 -0.01 8.57 15.44
C ASP A 98 -1.46 8.40 15.99
N GLY A 99 -1.92 7.14 16.18
CA GLY A 99 -3.24 6.79 16.70
C GLY A 99 -4.33 6.57 15.66
N ASP A 100 -4.07 6.83 14.39
CA ASP A 100 -5.00 6.58 13.29
C ASP A 100 -4.74 5.20 12.64
N LYS A 101 -5.80 4.54 12.18
CA LYS A 101 -5.66 3.28 11.45
C LYS A 101 -4.95 3.51 10.12
N ASP A 102 -3.91 2.75 9.88
CA ASP A 102 -3.04 2.85 8.71
C ASP A 102 -2.78 1.46 8.10
N TYR A 103 -3.81 0.91 7.48
CA TYR A 103 -3.76 -0.43 6.89
C TYR A 103 -2.84 -0.48 5.66
N LYS A 104 -1.99 -1.52 5.58
CA LYS A 104 -1.16 -1.79 4.40
C LYS A 104 -1.65 -3.05 3.70
N ILE A 105 -2.31 -2.91 2.58
CA ILE A 105 -2.78 -4.05 1.77
C ILE A 105 -1.58 -4.72 1.10
N LEU A 106 -1.50 -6.04 1.16
CA LEU A 106 -0.48 -6.83 0.48
C LEU A 106 -1.09 -7.56 -0.72
N GLY A 107 -0.45 -7.44 -1.86
CA GLY A 107 -0.85 -8.18 -3.06
C GLY A 107 0.33 -8.60 -3.91
N VAL A 108 0.04 -9.50 -4.87
CA VAL A 108 1.00 -10.00 -5.84
C VAL A 108 0.57 -9.63 -7.25
N PRO A 109 1.50 -9.30 -8.15
CA PRO A 109 1.17 -9.08 -9.56
C PRO A 109 0.40 -10.28 -10.15
N THR A 110 -0.62 -10.00 -10.95
CA THR A 110 -1.47 -11.05 -11.55
C THR A 110 -0.69 -12.03 -12.41
N SER A 111 0.43 -11.62 -12.96
CA SER A 111 1.38 -12.50 -13.67
C SER A 111 2.02 -13.58 -12.78
N HIS A 112 2.01 -13.40 -11.45
CA HIS A 112 2.62 -14.31 -10.46
C HIS A 112 1.61 -15.09 -9.60
N ILE A 113 0.31 -15.00 -9.90
CA ILE A 113 -0.81 -15.58 -9.10
C ILE A 113 -0.63 -17.07 -8.79
N ARG A 114 -0.02 -17.85 -9.68
CA ARG A 114 0.08 -19.31 -9.51
C ARG A 114 0.87 -19.74 -8.27
N ARG A 115 1.75 -18.90 -7.75
CA ARG A 115 2.62 -19.21 -6.59
C ARG A 115 2.09 -18.67 -5.27
N HIS A 116 1.26 -17.64 -5.30
CA HIS A 116 0.82 -16.92 -4.09
C HIS A 116 -0.68 -16.69 -4.14
N SER A 117 -1.43 -17.47 -3.38
CA SER A 117 -2.91 -17.40 -3.35
C SER A 117 -3.49 -17.01 -1.99
N SER A 118 -2.69 -17.05 -0.93
CA SER A 118 -3.08 -16.71 0.45
C SER A 118 -1.85 -16.27 1.24
N LEU A 119 -2.07 -15.73 2.42
CA LEU A 119 -1.01 -15.32 3.36
C LEU A 119 -0.02 -16.46 3.65
N ARG A 120 -0.50 -17.71 3.72
CA ARG A 120 0.33 -18.89 3.98
C ARG A 120 1.37 -19.19 2.89
N ASN A 121 1.19 -18.64 1.69
CA ASN A 121 2.13 -18.79 0.58
C ASN A 121 3.16 -17.66 0.51
N ILE A 122 3.06 -16.65 1.36
CA ILE A 122 4.04 -15.58 1.47
C ILE A 122 5.18 -16.05 2.36
N ASP A 123 6.41 -15.70 1.99
CA ASP A 123 7.58 -16.01 2.81
C ASP A 123 7.41 -15.41 4.21
N PRO A 124 7.42 -16.23 5.28
CA PRO A 124 7.29 -15.74 6.65
C PRO A 124 8.39 -14.74 7.04
N MET A 125 9.57 -14.85 6.43
CA MET A 125 10.65 -13.89 6.66
C MET A 125 10.31 -12.52 6.08
N PHE A 126 9.69 -12.47 4.88
CA PHE A 126 9.21 -11.21 4.31
C PHE A 126 8.20 -10.53 5.23
N LEU A 127 7.23 -11.27 5.77
CA LEU A 127 6.23 -10.70 6.68
C LEU A 127 6.89 -10.08 7.93
N LYS A 128 7.89 -10.76 8.50
CA LYS A 128 8.66 -10.24 9.63
C LYS A 128 9.46 -8.98 9.25
N ILE A 129 10.11 -8.99 8.09
CA ILE A 129 10.88 -7.83 7.60
C ILE A 129 9.95 -6.63 7.37
N ALA A 130 8.79 -6.84 6.75
CA ALA A 130 7.83 -5.77 6.51
C ALA A 130 7.27 -5.20 7.82
N SER A 131 6.87 -6.06 8.77
CA SER A 131 6.42 -5.62 10.09
C SER A 131 7.51 -4.84 10.83
N ASN A 132 8.75 -5.33 10.83
CA ASN A 132 9.90 -4.63 11.44
C ASN A 132 10.18 -3.29 10.76
N PHE A 133 10.09 -3.22 9.44
CA PHE A 133 10.27 -1.97 8.70
C PHE A 133 9.25 -0.92 9.16
N PHE A 134 7.96 -1.23 9.13
CA PHE A 134 6.92 -0.28 9.52
C PHE A 134 6.96 0.08 11.01
N SER A 135 7.40 -0.83 11.89
CA SER A 135 7.58 -0.52 13.32
C SER A 135 8.68 0.52 13.58
N HIS A 136 9.69 0.63 12.71
CA HIS A 136 10.89 1.42 13.01
C HIS A 136 11.22 2.53 12.01
N TYR A 137 10.58 2.57 10.83
CA TYR A 137 10.96 3.49 9.75
C TYR A 137 10.75 4.98 10.10
N LYS A 138 9.91 5.29 11.08
CA LYS A 138 9.64 6.64 11.62
C LYS A 138 10.17 6.85 13.04
N GLU A 139 10.82 5.86 13.65
CA GLU A 139 11.24 5.90 15.05
C GLU A 139 12.10 7.14 15.37
N LEU A 140 13.08 7.44 14.52
CA LEU A 140 13.95 8.62 14.69
C LEU A 140 13.24 9.96 14.41
N ASN A 141 12.00 9.94 13.94
CA ASN A 141 11.20 11.14 13.70
C ASN A 141 10.25 11.46 14.87
N ASN A 142 10.37 10.76 15.99
CA ASN A 142 9.52 10.88 17.18
C ASN A 142 8.02 10.67 16.87
N LYS A 143 7.70 9.80 15.91
CA LYS A 143 6.35 9.37 15.60
C LYS A 143 6.08 8.01 16.20
N GLU A 144 4.90 7.86 16.78
CA GLU A 144 4.47 6.60 17.36
C GLU A 144 3.78 5.75 16.30
N VAL A 145 4.34 4.58 16.01
CA VAL A 145 3.75 3.59 15.12
C VAL A 145 3.53 2.30 15.89
N CYS A 146 2.31 1.78 15.84
CA CYS A 146 1.96 0.49 16.42
C CYS A 146 1.64 -0.50 15.31
N VAL A 147 2.47 -1.51 15.12
CA VAL A 147 2.25 -2.59 14.16
C VAL A 147 1.62 -3.77 14.90
N HIS A 148 0.46 -4.20 14.44
CA HIS A 148 -0.29 -5.34 14.99
C HIS A 148 -0.02 -6.61 14.16
N ASP A 149 -1.07 -7.28 13.68
CA ASP A 149 -0.97 -8.56 13.01
C ASP A 149 -1.23 -8.46 11.50
N TRP A 150 -0.78 -9.49 10.78
CA TRP A 150 -1.20 -9.77 9.43
C TRP A 150 -2.53 -10.52 9.43
N HIS A 151 -3.50 -10.02 8.66
CA HIS A 151 -4.78 -10.66 8.45
C HIS A 151 -4.93 -11.18 7.02
N GLU A 152 -5.73 -12.24 6.87
CA GLU A 152 -6.06 -12.85 5.59
C GLU A 152 -6.87 -11.90 4.69
N LYS A 153 -6.89 -12.22 3.41
CA LYS A 153 -7.51 -11.43 2.33
C LYS A 153 -8.96 -11.01 2.59
N ASP A 154 -9.74 -11.77 3.34
CA ASP A 154 -11.15 -11.44 3.55
C ASP A 154 -11.28 -10.14 4.36
N PHE A 155 -10.45 -9.95 5.37
CA PHE A 155 -10.38 -8.68 6.09
C PHE A 155 -9.86 -7.53 5.19
N ALA A 156 -8.86 -7.81 4.34
CA ALA A 156 -8.40 -6.83 3.34
C ALA A 156 -9.52 -6.42 2.36
N PHE A 157 -10.39 -7.34 1.97
CA PHE A 157 -11.53 -7.06 1.09
C PHE A 157 -12.52 -6.10 1.73
N ASP A 158 -12.81 -6.27 3.02
CA ASP A 158 -13.71 -5.37 3.76
C ASP A 158 -13.15 -3.95 3.82
N ILE A 159 -11.84 -3.81 4.11
CA ILE A 159 -11.15 -2.50 4.13
C ILE A 159 -11.18 -1.86 2.75
N ILE A 160 -10.87 -2.58 1.68
CA ILE A 160 -10.89 -2.06 0.31
C ILE A 160 -12.30 -1.59 -0.06
N ASN A 161 -13.33 -2.38 0.23
CA ASN A 161 -14.72 -2.02 -0.08
C ASN A 161 -15.15 -0.77 0.69
N GLN A 162 -14.78 -0.65 1.96
CA GLN A 162 -15.07 0.53 2.77
C GLN A 162 -14.36 1.78 2.21
N SER A 163 -13.06 1.67 1.88
CA SER A 163 -12.28 2.78 1.34
C SER A 163 -12.79 3.24 -0.03
N ILE A 164 -13.29 2.32 -0.88
CA ILE A 164 -13.97 2.66 -2.13
C ILE A 164 -15.29 3.40 -1.87
N ALA A 165 -16.06 2.98 -0.87
CA ALA A 165 -17.31 3.64 -0.51
C ALA A 165 -17.06 5.06 0.02
N ASN A 166 -16.05 5.24 0.87
CA ASN A 166 -15.62 6.53 1.39
C ASN A 166 -15.24 7.49 0.24
N TYR A 167 -14.39 7.02 -0.69
CA TYR A 167 -13.97 7.82 -1.85
C TYR A 167 -15.16 8.29 -2.69
N LYS A 168 -16.10 7.37 -3.00
CA LYS A 168 -17.30 7.72 -3.77
C LYS A 168 -18.20 8.74 -3.06
N SER A 169 -18.31 8.63 -1.73
CA SER A 169 -19.09 9.55 -0.92
C SER A 169 -18.56 10.98 -1.01
N VAL A 170 -17.25 11.15 -0.92
CA VAL A 170 -16.60 12.47 -1.05
C VAL A 170 -16.77 13.03 -2.45
N LYS A 171 -16.47 12.24 -3.50
CA LYS A 171 -16.60 12.68 -4.90
C LYS A 171 -18.02 13.05 -5.32
N ASN A 172 -19.04 12.46 -4.72
CA ASN A 172 -20.44 12.82 -4.99
C ASN A 172 -20.88 14.08 -4.25
N SER A 173 -20.08 14.58 -3.32
CA SER A 173 -20.37 15.78 -2.51
C SER A 173 -19.67 17.03 -3.04
N GLU A 174 -18.75 16.88 -3.99
CA GLU A 174 -18.08 17.94 -4.76
C GLU A 174 -18.92 18.34 -5.99
#